data_bb5ebf6c9c048b53f135544e0cd160f9
#
_entry.id   bb5ebf6c9c048b53f135544e0cd160f9
#
_cell.length_a   1.000
_cell.length_b   1.000
_cell.length_c   1.000
_cell.angle_alpha   90.00
_cell.angle_beta   90.00
_cell.angle_gamma   90.00
#
_symmetry.space_group_name_H-M   'P 1'
#
loop_
_entity.id
_entity.type
_entity.pdbx_description
1 polymer ?
#
loop_
_entity_poly.entity_id
_entity_poly.type
_entity_poly.pdbx_seq_one_letter_code
_entity_poly.pdbx_strand_id
1 'polypeptide(L)'
;MIFRSIIGFMGAWKNNSILLWIYLILLCIVLVAILVFTVLAFIITNNGSGHNVTGLRYKEYQLQDYSSWFLKQLNNSHNWNHLKSCLVKSDDCNNLSRKYKTLKQFKSAKLSPVEAGCCRPPSECGYPVVNASFYDLSFRPISSNKDCRLYKNAKAIKCYNCDSCKAGVAQYMKTEWRVVAMFNVVLFVVLSIIYFVGCCARRNAARSQSKV
;
A
#
# COMPACT_ATOMS: atom_id res chain seq x y z
N MET A 1 -8.95 10.77 -18.80
CA MET A 1 -9.85 9.67 -19.27
C MET A 1 -10.91 10.18 -20.24
N ILE A 2 -11.62 11.26 -19.97
CA ILE A 2 -12.71 11.83 -20.79
C ILE A 2 -12.28 12.10 -22.24
N PHE A 3 -11.10 12.70 -22.44
CA PHE A 3 -10.58 13.03 -23.79
C PHE A 3 -10.39 11.79 -24.69
N ARG A 4 -9.98 10.65 -24.12
CA ARG A 4 -9.81 9.38 -24.85
C ARG A 4 -11.16 8.77 -25.27
N SER A 5 -12.18 8.86 -24.40
CA SER A 5 -13.53 8.39 -24.73
C SER A 5 -14.16 9.21 -25.85
N ILE A 6 -13.91 10.54 -25.87
CA ILE A 6 -14.41 11.42 -26.91
C ILE A 6 -13.76 11.09 -28.27
N ILE A 7 -12.44 10.88 -28.32
CA ILE A 7 -11.73 10.51 -29.56
C ILE A 7 -12.23 9.16 -30.10
N GLY A 8 -12.42 8.16 -29.23
CA GLY A 8 -12.94 6.85 -29.62
C GLY A 8 -14.37 6.95 -30.17
N PHE A 9 -15.23 7.71 -29.49
CA PHE A 9 -16.61 7.94 -29.91
C PHE A 9 -16.71 8.71 -31.24
N MET A 10 -15.92 9.78 -31.41
CA MET A 10 -15.86 10.55 -32.66
C MET A 10 -15.28 9.74 -33.82
N GLY A 11 -14.29 8.87 -33.55
CA GLY A 11 -13.69 7.97 -34.54
C GLY A 11 -14.71 6.93 -35.05
N ALA A 12 -15.49 6.36 -34.13
CA ALA A 12 -16.57 5.42 -34.47
C ALA A 12 -17.73 6.11 -35.21
N TRP A 13 -18.12 7.32 -34.78
CA TRP A 13 -19.22 8.08 -35.40
C TRP A 13 -18.91 8.53 -36.82
N LYS A 14 -17.71 9.04 -37.08
CA LYS A 14 -17.29 9.51 -38.43
C LYS A 14 -16.76 8.39 -39.34
N ASN A 15 -16.77 7.14 -38.90
CA ASN A 15 -16.25 5.99 -39.66
C ASN A 15 -14.81 6.21 -40.21
N ASN A 16 -13.99 7.00 -39.46
CA ASN A 16 -12.66 7.39 -39.88
C ASN A 16 -11.62 6.38 -39.35
N SER A 17 -11.10 5.55 -40.24
CA SER A 17 -10.14 4.48 -39.95
C SER A 17 -8.85 4.97 -39.26
N ILE A 18 -8.40 6.20 -39.54
CA ILE A 18 -7.16 6.79 -38.98
C ILE A 18 -7.37 7.13 -37.50
N LEU A 19 -8.49 7.78 -37.15
CA LEU A 19 -8.84 8.12 -35.77
C LEU A 19 -8.97 6.86 -34.91
N LEU A 20 -9.59 5.83 -35.46
CA LEU A 20 -9.76 4.55 -34.78
C LEU A 20 -8.39 3.85 -34.56
N TRP A 21 -7.47 3.97 -35.50
CA TRP A 21 -6.11 3.42 -35.38
C TRP A 21 -5.31 4.12 -34.28
N ILE A 22 -5.34 5.45 -34.21
CA ILE A 22 -4.69 6.22 -33.15
C ILE A 22 -5.26 5.83 -31.77
N TYR A 23 -6.59 5.73 -31.65
CA TYR A 23 -7.25 5.28 -30.42
C TYR A 23 -6.77 3.90 -29.97
N LEU A 24 -6.67 2.92 -30.87
CA LEU A 24 -6.22 1.56 -30.57
C LEU A 24 -4.75 1.53 -30.11
N ILE A 25 -3.87 2.33 -30.72
CA ILE A 25 -2.47 2.45 -30.27
C ILE A 25 -2.42 3.02 -28.85
N LEU A 26 -3.14 4.10 -28.57
CA LEU A 26 -3.17 4.70 -27.24
C LEU A 26 -3.74 3.74 -26.19
N LEU A 27 -4.76 2.97 -26.56
CA LEU A 27 -5.33 1.95 -25.69
C LEU A 27 -4.34 0.80 -25.42
N CYS A 28 -3.62 0.35 -26.45
CA CYS A 28 -2.56 -0.66 -26.30
C CYS A 28 -1.46 -0.20 -25.35
N ILE A 29 -0.98 1.04 -25.47
CA ILE A 29 0.02 1.60 -24.56
C ILE A 29 -0.49 1.60 -23.10
N VAL A 30 -1.75 1.95 -22.88
CA VAL A 30 -2.36 1.92 -21.53
C VAL A 30 -2.45 0.49 -21.00
N LEU A 31 -2.86 -0.47 -21.81
CA LEU A 31 -2.93 -1.88 -21.42
C LEU A 31 -1.56 -2.41 -21.01
N VAL A 32 -0.50 -2.12 -21.79
CA VAL A 32 0.87 -2.50 -21.43
C VAL A 32 1.30 -1.85 -20.12
N ALA A 33 1.04 -0.56 -19.93
CA ALA A 33 1.39 0.13 -18.70
C ALA A 33 0.69 -0.46 -17.46
N ILE A 34 -0.61 -0.76 -17.55
CA ILE A 34 -1.37 -1.41 -16.47
C ILE A 34 -0.80 -2.79 -16.17
N LEU A 35 -0.49 -3.58 -17.19
CA LEU A 35 0.09 -4.91 -17.02
C LEU A 35 1.44 -4.86 -16.31
N VAL A 36 2.36 -4.02 -16.77
CA VAL A 36 3.68 -3.84 -16.17
C VAL A 36 3.55 -3.39 -14.70
N PHE A 37 2.73 -2.38 -14.43
CA PHE A 37 2.50 -1.91 -13.07
C PHE A 37 1.93 -2.99 -12.17
N THR A 38 0.94 -3.76 -12.65
CA THR A 38 0.31 -4.84 -11.89
C THR A 38 1.31 -5.94 -11.56
N VAL A 39 2.12 -6.37 -12.53
CA VAL A 39 3.16 -7.39 -12.31
C VAL A 39 4.20 -6.91 -11.29
N LEU A 40 4.69 -5.68 -11.42
CA LEU A 40 5.63 -5.09 -10.46
C LEU A 40 5.03 -4.99 -9.06
N ALA A 41 3.77 -4.56 -8.95
CA ALA A 41 3.08 -4.51 -7.67
C ALA A 41 2.99 -5.89 -7.00
N PHE A 42 2.66 -6.95 -7.74
CA PHE A 42 2.65 -8.31 -7.21
C PHE A 42 4.04 -8.79 -6.78
N ILE A 43 5.09 -8.56 -7.57
CA ILE A 43 6.46 -8.96 -7.23
C ILE A 43 6.90 -8.27 -5.93
N ILE A 44 6.71 -6.95 -5.83
CA ILE A 44 7.14 -6.16 -4.67
C ILE A 44 6.36 -6.55 -3.41
N THR A 45 5.07 -6.86 -3.55
CA THR A 45 4.18 -7.18 -2.42
C THR A 45 4.08 -8.67 -2.10
N ASN A 46 4.84 -9.54 -2.77
CA ASN A 46 4.76 -10.98 -2.54
C ASN A 46 5.32 -11.37 -1.15
N ASN A 47 6.39 -10.73 -0.72
CA ASN A 47 7.07 -11.00 0.55
C ASN A 47 6.49 -10.19 1.71
N GLY A 48 6.72 -10.67 2.93
CA GLY A 48 6.31 -10.04 4.18
C GLY A 48 5.00 -10.59 4.74
N SER A 49 5.04 -10.88 6.02
CA SER A 49 3.88 -11.31 6.81
C SER A 49 4.01 -10.78 8.24
N GLY A 50 2.86 -10.61 8.90
CA GLY A 50 2.88 -10.27 10.32
C GLY A 50 2.98 -11.53 11.17
N HIS A 51 3.76 -11.45 12.25
CA HIS A 51 3.94 -12.50 13.24
C HIS A 51 2.88 -12.39 14.33
N ASN A 52 2.28 -13.53 14.68
CA ASN A 52 1.33 -13.57 15.79
C ASN A 52 2.10 -13.48 17.11
N VAL A 53 1.59 -12.67 18.03
CA VAL A 53 2.16 -12.55 19.39
C VAL A 53 1.24 -13.25 20.37
N THR A 54 1.80 -14.12 21.22
CA THR A 54 1.06 -14.89 22.21
C THR A 54 0.27 -13.96 23.15
N GLY A 55 -1.02 -14.21 23.30
CA GLY A 55 -1.90 -13.40 24.16
C GLY A 55 -2.37 -12.07 23.57
N LEU A 56 -2.01 -11.75 22.32
CA LEU A 56 -2.41 -10.53 21.62
C LEU A 56 -3.13 -10.86 20.31
N ARG A 57 -4.09 -10.04 19.93
CA ARG A 57 -4.88 -10.26 18.70
C ARG A 57 -4.32 -9.54 17.48
N TYR A 58 -3.43 -8.59 17.68
CA TYR A 58 -2.71 -7.91 16.62
C TYR A 58 -1.40 -8.63 16.29
N LYS A 59 -0.87 -8.35 15.12
CA LYS A 59 0.39 -8.89 14.63
C LYS A 59 1.52 -7.91 14.82
N GLU A 60 2.74 -8.42 14.97
CA GLU A 60 3.97 -7.63 14.87
C GLU A 60 4.66 -7.88 13.54
N TYR A 61 5.39 -6.88 13.07
CA TYR A 61 5.99 -6.89 11.74
C TYR A 61 7.50 -6.67 11.87
N GLN A 62 8.28 -7.48 11.13
CA GLN A 62 9.72 -7.38 11.09
C GLN A 62 10.14 -6.86 9.71
N LEU A 63 11.04 -5.88 9.68
CA LEU A 63 11.42 -5.20 8.44
C LEU A 63 12.10 -6.13 7.44
N GLN A 64 12.88 -7.10 7.93
CA GLN A 64 13.60 -8.10 7.12
C GLN A 64 12.71 -9.06 6.33
N ASP A 65 11.42 -9.19 6.70
CA ASP A 65 10.48 -10.06 6.00
C ASP A 65 10.02 -9.49 4.66
N TYR A 66 10.29 -8.21 4.42
CA TYR A 66 9.81 -7.50 3.24
C TYR A 66 10.84 -7.50 2.11
N SER A 67 10.38 -7.21 0.89
CA SER A 67 11.26 -7.18 -0.28
C SER A 67 12.37 -6.13 -0.14
N SER A 68 13.51 -6.40 -0.78
CA SER A 68 14.67 -5.50 -0.79
C SER A 68 14.33 -4.08 -1.29
N TRP A 69 13.32 -3.96 -2.14
CA TRP A 69 12.82 -2.68 -2.60
C TRP A 69 12.23 -1.85 -1.45
N PHE A 70 11.36 -2.43 -0.60
CA PHE A 70 10.85 -1.77 0.61
C PHE A 70 11.97 -1.41 1.57
N LEU A 71 12.89 -2.35 1.82
CA LEU A 71 14.06 -2.11 2.67
C LEU A 71 14.86 -0.88 2.20
N LYS A 72 15.15 -0.79 0.90
CA LYS A 72 15.90 0.32 0.31
C LYS A 72 15.14 1.64 0.44
N GLN A 73 13.84 1.67 0.18
CA GLN A 73 13.03 2.89 0.26
C GLN A 73 12.84 3.38 1.69
N LEU A 74 12.55 2.48 2.64
CA LEU A 74 12.29 2.83 4.02
C LEU A 74 13.57 3.11 4.83
N ASN A 75 14.72 2.60 4.39
CA ASN A 75 16.02 2.94 4.98
C ASN A 75 16.63 4.21 4.40
N ASN A 76 16.09 4.75 3.31
CA ASN A 76 16.48 6.06 2.81
C ASN A 76 15.96 7.14 3.79
N SER A 77 16.90 7.87 4.42
CA SER A 77 16.57 8.87 5.45
C SER A 77 15.70 10.01 4.93
N HIS A 78 15.87 10.42 3.67
CA HIS A 78 15.04 11.46 3.05
C HIS A 78 13.60 11.01 2.93
N ASN A 79 13.36 9.85 2.33
CA ASN A 79 12.02 9.27 2.15
C ASN A 79 11.36 9.01 3.51
N TRP A 80 12.12 8.46 4.46
CA TRP A 80 11.61 8.14 5.78
C TRP A 80 11.20 9.39 6.57
N ASN A 81 11.99 10.46 6.53
CA ASN A 81 11.67 11.71 7.23
C ASN A 81 10.36 12.33 6.73
N HIS A 82 10.09 12.28 5.43
CA HIS A 82 8.80 12.72 4.89
C HIS A 82 7.65 11.85 5.41
N LEU A 83 7.75 10.53 5.34
CA LEU A 83 6.74 9.60 5.86
C LEU A 83 6.53 9.80 7.36
N LYS A 84 7.60 9.87 8.14
CA LYS A 84 7.56 10.12 9.58
C LYS A 84 6.81 11.41 9.92
N SER A 85 7.06 12.49 9.19
CA SER A 85 6.35 13.76 9.42
C SER A 85 4.85 13.63 9.22
N CYS A 86 4.41 12.84 8.23
CA CYS A 86 2.99 12.53 8.02
C CYS A 86 2.42 11.68 9.15
N LEU A 87 3.16 10.64 9.60
CA LEU A 87 2.74 9.77 10.70
C LEU A 87 2.57 10.52 12.02
N VAL A 88 3.48 11.45 12.31
CA VAL A 88 3.38 12.31 13.51
C VAL A 88 2.17 13.23 13.42
N LYS A 89 1.87 13.78 12.23
CA LYS A 89 0.74 14.67 12.00
C LYS A 89 -0.62 13.96 12.01
N SER A 90 -0.68 12.67 11.63
CA SER A 90 -1.95 11.90 11.62
C SER A 90 -2.54 11.70 13.01
N ASP A 91 -1.71 11.83 14.05
CA ASP A 91 -2.10 11.68 15.47
C ASP A 91 -2.69 10.31 15.85
N ASP A 92 -2.58 9.33 14.96
CA ASP A 92 -3.13 7.98 15.13
C ASP A 92 -2.62 7.32 16.41
N CYS A 93 -1.32 7.45 16.68
CA CYS A 93 -0.69 6.88 17.86
C CYS A 93 -1.15 7.54 19.18
N ASN A 94 -1.53 8.82 19.15
CA ASN A 94 -1.94 9.55 20.33
C ASN A 94 -3.43 9.33 20.66
N ASN A 95 -4.21 8.93 19.66
CA ASN A 95 -5.64 8.65 19.82
C ASN A 95 -5.94 7.21 20.29
N LEU A 96 -4.94 6.34 20.41
CA LEU A 96 -5.13 4.95 20.85
C LEU A 96 -5.77 4.83 22.24
N SER A 97 -5.40 5.67 23.19
CA SER A 97 -6.01 5.69 24.52
C SER A 97 -7.46 6.17 24.53
N ARG A 98 -7.87 6.99 23.55
CA ARG A 98 -9.28 7.36 23.36
C ARG A 98 -10.05 6.23 22.68
N LYS A 99 -9.44 5.53 21.74
CA LYS A 99 -10.03 4.42 20.98
C LYS A 99 -10.19 3.18 21.86
N TYR A 100 -9.22 2.89 22.72
CA TYR A 100 -9.21 1.73 23.62
C TYR A 100 -9.12 2.18 25.07
N LYS A 101 -10.26 2.25 25.74
CA LYS A 101 -10.37 2.74 27.13
C LYS A 101 -9.81 1.79 28.17
N THR A 102 -9.78 0.49 27.88
CA THR A 102 -9.28 -0.56 28.80
C THR A 102 -8.18 -1.38 28.17
N LEU A 103 -7.26 -1.90 29.01
CA LEU A 103 -6.20 -2.80 28.56
C LEU A 103 -6.74 -4.07 27.91
N LYS A 104 -7.88 -4.58 28.37
CA LYS A 104 -8.54 -5.74 27.79
C LYS A 104 -8.99 -5.47 26.37
N GLN A 105 -9.61 -4.31 26.12
CA GLN A 105 -9.98 -3.87 24.77
C GLN A 105 -8.76 -3.71 23.88
N PHE A 106 -7.67 -3.11 24.39
CA PHE A 106 -6.44 -2.91 23.63
C PHE A 106 -5.77 -4.25 23.25
N LYS A 107 -5.65 -5.20 24.17
CA LYS A 107 -5.06 -6.53 23.92
C LYS A 107 -5.88 -7.35 22.91
N SER A 108 -7.20 -7.20 22.92
CA SER A 108 -8.11 -7.89 21.99
C SER A 108 -8.38 -7.12 20.71
N ALA A 109 -7.80 -5.93 20.55
CA ALA A 109 -8.01 -5.09 19.36
C ALA A 109 -7.25 -5.63 18.14
N LYS A 110 -7.85 -5.45 16.96
CA LYS A 110 -7.15 -5.54 15.67
C LYS A 110 -6.49 -4.20 15.38
N LEU A 111 -5.24 -4.04 15.76
CA LEU A 111 -4.47 -2.85 15.41
C LEU A 111 -4.14 -2.84 13.91
N SER A 112 -4.16 -1.67 13.31
CA SER A 112 -3.60 -1.50 11.97
C SER A 112 -2.09 -1.79 11.99
N PRO A 113 -1.47 -2.13 10.84
CA PRO A 113 -0.03 -2.37 10.79
C PRO A 113 0.80 -1.17 11.29
N VAL A 114 0.35 0.05 11.01
CA VAL A 114 0.98 1.29 11.46
C VAL A 114 0.82 1.45 12.98
N GLU A 115 -0.39 1.26 13.52
CA GLU A 115 -0.62 1.30 14.97
C GLU A 115 0.24 0.26 15.71
N ALA A 116 0.32 -0.96 15.18
CA ALA A 116 1.09 -2.05 15.79
C ALA A 116 2.60 -1.80 15.77
N GLY A 117 3.14 -1.22 14.70
CA GLY A 117 4.57 -1.01 14.55
C GLY A 117 5.08 0.34 15.08
N CYS A 118 4.30 1.43 14.90
CA CYS A 118 4.78 2.79 15.19
C CYS A 118 4.33 3.32 16.56
N CYS A 119 3.21 2.85 17.08
CA CYS A 119 2.60 3.47 18.27
C CYS A 119 3.02 2.81 19.59
N ARG A 120 3.67 1.67 19.52
CA ARG A 120 4.05 0.85 20.66
C ARG A 120 5.46 0.27 20.51
N PRO A 121 6.12 -0.11 21.60
CA PRO A 121 7.35 -0.89 21.51
C PRO A 121 7.03 -2.32 21.06
N PRO A 122 7.98 -3.04 20.40
CA PRO A 122 7.87 -4.48 20.21
C PRO A 122 7.60 -5.23 21.52
N SER A 123 6.81 -6.31 21.47
CA SER A 123 6.44 -7.08 22.66
C SER A 123 7.65 -7.71 23.35
N GLU A 124 8.67 -8.08 22.58
CA GLU A 124 9.95 -8.61 23.10
C GLU A 124 10.69 -7.66 24.03
N CYS A 125 10.40 -6.35 24.01
CA CYS A 125 10.98 -5.40 24.93
C CYS A 125 10.54 -5.63 26.39
N GLY A 126 9.37 -6.25 26.59
CA GLY A 126 8.84 -6.60 27.91
C GLY A 126 8.40 -5.41 28.75
N TYR A 127 8.19 -4.23 28.16
CA TYR A 127 7.72 -3.06 28.93
C TYR A 127 6.29 -3.24 29.42
N PRO A 128 6.01 -3.01 30.72
CA PRO A 128 4.65 -3.06 31.25
C PRO A 128 3.74 -2.03 30.58
N VAL A 129 2.56 -2.47 30.17
CA VAL A 129 1.55 -1.62 29.53
C VAL A 129 0.76 -0.88 30.60
N VAL A 130 0.84 0.43 30.65
CA VAL A 130 0.04 1.28 31.55
C VAL A 130 -1.32 1.57 30.90
N ASN A 131 -1.33 1.96 29.63
CA ASN A 131 -2.54 2.13 28.81
C ASN A 131 -2.19 1.95 27.31
N ALA A 132 -3.17 2.06 26.43
CA ALA A 132 -2.97 1.84 24.99
C ALA A 132 -1.92 2.76 24.34
N SER A 133 -1.58 3.89 24.97
CA SER A 133 -0.61 4.87 24.43
C SER A 133 0.63 5.06 25.31
N PHE A 134 0.71 4.38 26.45
CA PHE A 134 1.75 4.64 27.45
C PHE A 134 2.27 3.33 28.04
N TYR A 135 3.61 3.17 28.08
CA TYR A 135 4.34 2.03 28.62
C TYR A 135 5.28 2.50 29.75
N ASP A 136 5.48 1.65 30.73
CA ASP A 136 6.43 1.94 31.82
C ASP A 136 7.85 1.65 31.36
N LEU A 137 8.64 2.72 31.18
CA LEU A 137 10.02 2.64 30.71
C LEU A 137 11.04 2.67 31.86
N SER A 138 10.61 2.59 33.11
CA SER A 138 11.50 2.47 34.28
C SER A 138 12.20 1.11 34.33
N PHE A 139 11.60 0.10 33.71
CA PHE A 139 12.17 -1.23 33.56
C PHE A 139 13.19 -1.29 32.42
N ARG A 140 14.26 -2.06 32.62
CA ARG A 140 15.18 -2.35 31.53
C ARG A 140 14.53 -3.28 30.52
N PRO A 141 14.73 -3.08 29.22
CA PRO A 141 14.20 -3.99 28.21
C PRO A 141 14.84 -5.38 28.35
N ILE A 142 14.02 -6.40 28.17
CA ILE A 142 14.44 -7.80 28.21
C ILE A 142 15.25 -8.14 26.94
N SER A 143 14.84 -7.60 25.80
CA SER A 143 15.50 -7.82 24.52
C SER A 143 16.59 -6.75 24.26
N SER A 144 17.67 -7.17 23.59
CA SER A 144 18.74 -6.28 23.10
C SER A 144 18.35 -5.52 21.81
N ASN A 145 17.12 -5.74 21.30
CA ASN A 145 16.63 -5.08 20.11
C ASN A 145 16.74 -3.55 20.24
N LYS A 146 17.30 -2.90 19.21
CA LYS A 146 17.50 -1.44 19.19
C LYS A 146 16.19 -0.67 19.33
N ASP A 147 15.07 -1.23 18.83
CA ASP A 147 13.75 -0.60 18.87
C ASP A 147 13.28 -0.35 20.30
N CYS A 148 13.67 -1.23 21.25
CA CYS A 148 13.37 -1.04 22.66
C CYS A 148 13.99 0.24 23.24
N ARG A 149 15.18 0.61 22.78
CA ARG A 149 15.86 1.84 23.22
C ARG A 149 15.35 3.08 22.48
N LEU A 150 14.92 2.91 21.24
CA LEU A 150 14.38 3.99 20.38
C LEU A 150 12.99 4.43 20.80
N TYR A 151 12.18 3.53 21.35
CA TYR A 151 10.83 3.83 21.79
C TYR A 151 10.83 4.86 22.93
N LYS A 152 9.94 5.85 22.84
CA LYS A 152 9.65 6.84 23.91
C LYS A 152 8.14 7.08 23.99
N ASN A 153 7.65 7.43 25.19
CA ASN A 153 6.25 7.78 25.39
C ASN A 153 5.86 9.14 24.80
N ALA A 154 6.84 9.97 24.43
CA ALA A 154 6.60 11.29 23.86
C ALA A 154 5.85 11.22 22.54
N LYS A 155 4.83 12.05 22.35
CA LYS A 155 3.91 12.07 21.20
C LYS A 155 4.61 12.14 19.85
N ALA A 156 5.68 12.93 19.75
CA ALA A 156 6.43 13.15 18.51
C ALA A 156 7.51 12.08 18.26
N ILE A 157 7.81 11.23 19.23
CA ILE A 157 8.90 10.24 19.14
C ILE A 157 8.36 8.84 19.00
N LYS A 158 7.48 8.36 19.92
CA LYS A 158 6.94 7.01 19.91
C LYS A 158 7.96 5.97 19.40
N CYS A 159 7.57 5.10 18.49
CA CYS A 159 8.46 4.18 17.78
C CYS A 159 8.72 4.61 16.31
N TYR A 160 8.52 5.89 15.96
CA TYR A 160 8.63 6.34 14.58
C TYR A 160 10.01 6.13 13.93
N ASN A 161 11.06 5.92 14.71
CA ASN A 161 12.40 5.59 14.21
C ASN A 161 12.72 4.09 14.32
N CYS A 162 11.80 3.28 14.81
CA CYS A 162 11.97 1.84 14.97
C CYS A 162 11.86 1.11 13.62
N ASP A 163 12.56 -0.02 13.50
CA ASP A 163 12.39 -0.91 12.34
C ASP A 163 11.01 -1.55 12.32
N SER A 164 10.40 -1.82 13.49
CA SER A 164 9.01 -2.26 13.60
C SER A 164 8.02 -1.26 13.00
N CYS A 165 8.26 0.05 13.14
CA CYS A 165 7.43 1.07 12.48
C CYS A 165 7.59 1.05 10.96
N LYS A 166 8.82 0.96 10.46
CA LYS A 166 9.06 0.82 9.02
C LYS A 166 8.39 -0.43 8.45
N ALA A 167 8.44 -1.54 9.19
CA ALA A 167 7.76 -2.78 8.82
C ALA A 167 6.23 -2.64 8.80
N GLY A 168 5.66 -1.95 9.79
CA GLY A 168 4.23 -1.64 9.83
C GLY A 168 3.78 -0.80 8.64
N VAL A 169 4.57 0.21 8.27
CA VAL A 169 4.32 1.02 7.06
C VAL A 169 4.46 0.18 5.79
N ALA A 170 5.47 -0.70 5.69
CA ALA A 170 5.62 -1.61 4.56
C ALA A 170 4.40 -2.53 4.41
N GLN A 171 3.89 -3.07 5.51
CA GLN A 171 2.69 -3.91 5.51
C GLN A 171 1.45 -3.14 5.07
N TYR A 172 1.27 -1.91 5.55
CA TYR A 172 0.17 -1.05 5.13
C TYR A 172 0.23 -0.80 3.62
N MET A 173 1.37 -0.34 3.11
CA MET A 173 1.56 -0.10 1.67
C MET A 173 1.34 -1.37 0.84
N LYS A 174 1.84 -2.53 1.32
CA LYS A 174 1.62 -3.83 0.68
C LYS A 174 0.12 -4.13 0.52
N THR A 175 -0.66 -3.92 1.57
CA THR A 175 -2.09 -4.18 1.57
C THR A 175 -2.82 -3.29 0.57
N GLU A 176 -2.52 -1.98 0.59
CA GLU A 176 -3.10 -1.01 -0.34
C GLU A 176 -2.72 -1.31 -1.80
N TRP A 177 -1.45 -1.62 -2.06
CA TRP A 177 -1.00 -1.94 -3.41
C TRP A 177 -1.61 -3.21 -3.96
N ARG A 178 -1.87 -4.22 -3.13
CA ARG A 178 -2.59 -5.42 -3.55
C ARG A 178 -4.03 -5.12 -3.95
N VAL A 179 -4.72 -4.28 -3.20
CA VAL A 179 -6.09 -3.86 -3.54
C VAL A 179 -6.09 -3.13 -4.89
N VAL A 180 -5.17 -2.19 -5.09
CA VAL A 180 -5.01 -1.47 -6.36
C VAL A 180 -4.65 -2.43 -7.51
N ALA A 181 -3.76 -3.40 -7.27
CA ALA A 181 -3.38 -4.39 -8.28
C ALA A 181 -4.57 -5.27 -8.68
N MET A 182 -5.39 -5.72 -7.74
CA MET A 182 -6.61 -6.48 -8.04
C MET A 182 -7.61 -5.67 -8.87
N PHE A 183 -7.81 -4.39 -8.52
CA PHE A 183 -8.64 -3.48 -9.30
C PHE A 183 -8.10 -3.30 -10.73
N ASN A 184 -6.77 -3.16 -10.88
CA ASN A 184 -6.12 -3.05 -12.18
C ASN A 184 -6.28 -4.31 -13.04
N VAL A 185 -6.31 -5.50 -12.45
CA VAL A 185 -6.58 -6.75 -13.17
C VAL A 185 -7.98 -6.72 -13.79
N VAL A 186 -9.01 -6.32 -13.02
CA VAL A 186 -10.37 -6.19 -13.53
C VAL A 186 -10.43 -5.15 -14.65
N LEU A 187 -9.82 -3.99 -14.43
CA LEU A 187 -9.76 -2.92 -15.43
C LEU A 187 -9.06 -3.38 -16.73
N PHE A 188 -7.97 -4.16 -16.61
CA PHE A 188 -7.24 -4.72 -17.74
C PHE A 188 -8.13 -5.64 -18.58
N VAL A 189 -8.91 -6.52 -17.95
CA VAL A 189 -9.82 -7.44 -18.65
C VAL A 189 -10.89 -6.64 -19.42
N VAL A 190 -11.51 -5.66 -18.77
CA VAL A 190 -12.55 -4.81 -19.41
C VAL A 190 -11.96 -4.04 -20.60
N LEU A 191 -10.81 -3.40 -20.43
CA LEU A 191 -10.16 -2.65 -21.50
C LEU A 191 -9.68 -3.56 -22.64
N SER A 192 -9.27 -4.80 -22.35
CA SER A 192 -8.91 -5.78 -23.38
C SER A 192 -10.11 -6.16 -24.25
N ILE A 193 -11.29 -6.36 -23.66
CA ILE A 193 -12.52 -6.61 -24.41
C ILE A 193 -12.85 -5.43 -25.33
N ILE A 194 -12.76 -4.20 -24.82
CA ILE A 194 -12.99 -2.97 -25.60
C ILE A 194 -11.97 -2.88 -26.75
N TYR A 195 -10.71 -3.24 -26.51
CA TYR A 195 -9.67 -3.27 -27.54
C TYR A 195 -10.02 -4.25 -28.66
N PHE A 196 -10.45 -5.47 -28.33
CA PHE A 196 -10.85 -6.46 -29.33
C PHE A 196 -12.05 -6.00 -30.15
N VAL A 197 -13.08 -5.44 -29.52
CA VAL A 197 -14.24 -4.88 -30.21
C VAL A 197 -13.81 -3.74 -31.15
N GLY A 198 -12.92 -2.87 -30.70
CA GLY A 198 -12.37 -1.78 -31.50
C GLY A 198 -11.56 -2.28 -32.72
N CYS A 199 -10.78 -3.36 -32.57
CA CYS A 199 -10.09 -4.01 -33.68
C CYS A 199 -11.06 -4.56 -34.71
N CYS A 200 -12.15 -5.21 -34.28
CA CYS A 200 -13.19 -5.73 -35.17
C CYS A 200 -13.90 -4.60 -35.93
N ALA A 201 -14.27 -3.52 -35.23
CA ALA A 201 -14.89 -2.35 -35.82
C ALA A 201 -14.01 -1.69 -36.89
N ARG A 202 -12.71 -1.53 -36.61
CA ARG A 202 -11.74 -1.02 -37.57
C ARG A 202 -11.64 -1.90 -38.81
N ARG A 203 -11.60 -3.23 -38.64
CA ARG A 203 -11.53 -4.15 -39.76
C ARG A 203 -12.74 -4.06 -40.67
N ASN A 204 -13.94 -3.86 -40.07
CA ASN A 204 -15.17 -3.68 -40.82
C ASN A 204 -15.21 -2.33 -41.55
N ALA A 205 -14.78 -1.24 -40.90
CA ALA A 205 -14.67 0.08 -41.52
C ALA A 205 -13.72 0.11 -42.72
N ALA A 206 -12.54 -0.52 -42.59
CA ALA A 206 -11.58 -0.63 -43.69
C ALA A 206 -12.15 -1.44 -44.89
N ARG A 207 -12.90 -2.51 -44.64
CA ARG A 207 -13.59 -3.28 -45.70
C ARG A 207 -14.69 -2.49 -46.41
N SER A 208 -15.41 -1.66 -45.69
CA SER A 208 -16.44 -0.79 -46.26
C SER A 208 -15.85 0.26 -47.19
N GLN A 209 -14.69 0.85 -46.82
CA GLN A 209 -13.99 1.83 -47.67
C GLN A 209 -13.38 1.22 -48.93
N SER A 210 -13.02 -0.05 -48.94
CA SER A 210 -12.47 -0.74 -50.12
C SER A 210 -13.53 -1.21 -51.13
N LYS A 211 -14.82 -1.10 -50.80
CA LYS A 211 -15.95 -1.46 -51.67
C LYS A 211 -16.60 -0.27 -52.36
N VAL A 212 -16.16 0.94 -52.07
CA VAL A 212 -16.56 2.20 -52.73
C VAL A 212 -15.45 2.62 -53.67
#